data_b1e9f6405e54b8683dd287be8a8b0d17
#
_entry.id   b1e9f6405e54b8683dd287be8a8b0d17
#
_cell.length_a   1.000
_cell.length_b   1.000
_cell.length_c   1.000
_cell.angle_alpha   90.00
_cell.angle_beta   90.00
_cell.angle_gamma   90.00
#
_symmetry.space_group_name_H-M   'P 1'
#
loop_
_entity.id
_entity.type
_entity.pdbx_description
1 polymer ?
#
loop_
_entity_poly.entity_id
_entity_poly.type
_entity_poly.pdbx_seq_one_letter_code
_entity_poly.pdbx_strand_id
1 'polypeptide(L)'
;MPLTNSQYNALMRVYEEKRAKSRDLANFHYERACQKVPELASIDASISSASLDQAKKLLAGDDTALASLKEEIRSLSDRRRRLLSDAGFPEDYLEQHFECPDCQDTGYVGTKKCHCFLKAIIDLFYTQSNLKGLLEQENFEHFNFDYYSSNYRDRLSGQNSRELATRAYQECMNFIHNFDTEHGNLLLFGNTGIGKTFLSHCIAKEVMDSLHSVLYLTASEFFDALLEKALNRNDESCLLYEQIHLCDLLIIDDLGTERNTDFVVSQLFVCLNDRILNRKSTIISTNLTLEEIKTNYTERTFSRISNHYKILRLAGDDIRIQKKLMYREEH
;
A
#
# COMPACT_ATOMS: atom_id res chain seq x y z
N MET A 1 3.08 2.15 9.58
CA MET A 1 4.56 2.07 9.56
C MET A 1 5.12 3.39 10.06
N PRO A 2 6.05 3.39 11.01
CA PRO A 2 6.77 4.61 11.38
C PRO A 2 7.76 4.98 10.25
N LEU A 3 7.75 6.26 9.89
CA LEU A 3 8.73 6.85 8.96
C LEU A 3 9.90 7.40 9.77
N THR A 4 11.10 7.33 9.23
CA THR A 4 12.19 8.16 9.76
C THR A 4 11.87 9.64 9.52
N ASN A 5 12.48 10.54 10.31
CA ASN A 5 12.33 11.99 10.07
C ASN A 5 12.78 12.38 8.65
N SER A 6 13.81 11.74 8.12
CA SER A 6 14.30 11.99 6.75
C SER A 6 13.26 11.57 5.71
N GLN A 7 12.67 10.38 5.82
CA GLN A 7 11.62 9.87 4.93
C GLN A 7 10.35 10.72 5.01
N TYR A 8 9.94 11.09 6.23
CA TYR A 8 8.80 11.99 6.42
C TYR A 8 9.02 13.33 5.73
N ASN A 9 10.17 13.96 5.96
CA ASN A 9 10.51 15.24 5.34
C ASN A 9 10.60 15.15 3.81
N ALA A 10 11.12 14.05 3.27
CA ALA A 10 11.17 13.82 1.84
C ALA A 10 9.75 13.74 1.23
N LEU A 11 8.84 12.99 1.86
CA LEU A 11 7.45 12.93 1.43
C LEU A 11 6.77 14.29 1.55
N MET A 12 6.94 15.01 2.67
CA MET A 12 6.32 16.34 2.83
C MET A 12 6.78 17.35 1.80
N ARG A 13 8.05 17.29 1.35
CA ARG A 13 8.54 18.11 0.23
C ARG A 13 7.78 17.83 -1.06
N VAL A 14 7.51 16.56 -1.38
CA VAL A 14 6.69 16.21 -2.55
C VAL A 14 5.29 16.84 -2.47
N TYR A 15 4.66 16.81 -1.29
CA TYR A 15 3.36 17.45 -1.08
C TYR A 15 3.42 18.98 -1.18
N GLU A 16 4.49 19.59 -0.70
CA GLU A 16 4.73 21.04 -0.85
C GLU A 16 4.91 21.41 -2.32
N GLU A 17 5.67 20.62 -3.09
CA GLU A 17 5.85 20.82 -4.53
C GLU A 17 4.53 20.70 -5.31
N LYS A 18 3.68 19.71 -4.98
CA LYS A 18 2.34 19.56 -5.57
C LYS A 18 1.48 20.80 -5.34
N ARG A 19 1.43 21.27 -4.09
CA ARG A 19 0.67 22.49 -3.73
C ARG A 19 1.24 23.74 -4.42
N ALA A 20 2.57 23.84 -4.52
CA ALA A 20 3.20 24.95 -5.23
C ALA A 20 2.81 24.94 -6.71
N LYS A 21 2.94 23.82 -7.40
CA LYS A 21 2.51 23.66 -8.80
C LYS A 21 1.04 24.01 -9.02
N SER A 22 0.15 23.53 -8.15
CA SER A 22 -1.28 23.82 -8.21
C SER A 22 -1.56 25.34 -8.05
N ARG A 23 -0.87 25.98 -7.12
CA ARG A 23 -0.97 27.43 -6.89
C ARG A 23 -0.40 28.24 -8.07
N ASP A 24 0.76 27.85 -8.58
CA ASP A 24 1.39 28.53 -9.72
C ASP A 24 0.52 28.43 -10.97
N LEU A 25 -0.12 27.28 -11.20
CA LEU A 25 -1.06 27.10 -12.30
C LEU A 25 -2.32 27.99 -12.13
N ALA A 26 -2.88 28.05 -10.93
CA ALA A 26 -4.02 28.93 -10.65
C ALA A 26 -3.66 30.40 -10.82
N ASN A 27 -2.47 30.83 -10.39
CA ASN A 27 -1.95 32.19 -10.62
C ASN A 27 -1.80 32.47 -12.11
N PHE A 28 -1.22 31.57 -12.88
CA PHE A 28 -1.09 31.70 -14.32
C PHE A 28 -2.46 31.82 -15.01
N HIS A 29 -3.43 31.02 -14.61
CA HIS A 29 -4.80 31.12 -15.13
C HIS A 29 -5.43 32.47 -14.78
N TYR A 30 -5.21 32.96 -13.55
CA TYR A 30 -5.70 34.25 -13.10
C TYR A 30 -5.10 35.41 -13.90
N GLU A 31 -3.79 35.43 -14.08
CA GLU A 31 -3.11 36.46 -14.89
C GLU A 31 -3.63 36.48 -16.32
N ARG A 32 -3.77 35.31 -16.94
CA ARG A 32 -4.30 35.16 -18.28
C ARG A 32 -5.77 35.63 -18.38
N ALA A 33 -6.58 35.33 -17.37
CA ALA A 33 -7.97 35.78 -17.31
C ALA A 33 -8.05 37.31 -17.16
N CYS A 34 -7.21 37.91 -16.29
CA CYS A 34 -7.13 39.38 -16.11
C CYS A 34 -6.63 40.12 -17.38
N GLN A 35 -5.71 39.51 -18.14
CA GLN A 35 -5.28 40.07 -19.43
C GLN A 35 -6.44 40.14 -20.43
N LYS A 36 -7.34 39.14 -20.44
CA LYS A 36 -8.48 39.11 -21.35
C LYS A 36 -9.68 39.90 -20.84
N VAL A 37 -9.85 39.94 -19.51
CA VAL A 37 -10.95 40.59 -18.79
C VAL A 37 -10.40 41.45 -17.66
N PRO A 38 -9.95 42.69 -17.92
CA PRO A 38 -9.33 43.54 -16.90
C PRO A 38 -10.24 43.86 -15.69
N GLU A 39 -11.57 43.79 -15.86
CA GLU A 39 -12.53 44.00 -14.77
C GLU A 39 -12.43 43.01 -13.65
N LEU A 40 -11.88 41.81 -13.89
CA LEU A 40 -11.73 40.76 -12.85
C LEU A 40 -10.91 41.26 -11.66
N ALA A 41 -9.79 41.93 -11.93
CA ALA A 41 -8.95 42.46 -10.86
C ALA A 41 -9.69 43.50 -9.99
N SER A 42 -10.56 44.33 -10.59
CA SER A 42 -11.35 45.31 -9.86
C SER A 42 -12.46 44.65 -9.00
N ILE A 43 -13.06 43.56 -9.49
CA ILE A 43 -14.05 42.82 -8.75
C ILE A 43 -13.40 42.13 -7.53
N ASP A 44 -12.24 41.48 -7.72
CA ASP A 44 -11.53 40.81 -6.63
C ASP A 44 -11.03 41.83 -5.58
N ALA A 45 -10.59 42.99 -5.97
CA ALA A 45 -10.30 44.11 -5.06
C ALA A 45 -11.54 44.57 -4.28
N SER A 46 -12.70 44.64 -4.94
CA SER A 46 -13.98 44.98 -4.30
C SER A 46 -14.41 43.92 -3.29
N ILE A 47 -14.29 42.63 -3.58
CA ILE A 47 -14.57 41.54 -2.65
C ILE A 47 -13.67 41.62 -1.42
N SER A 48 -12.37 41.91 -1.65
CA SER A 48 -11.40 42.02 -0.55
C SER A 48 -11.71 43.24 0.35
N SER A 49 -12.05 44.41 -0.24
CA SER A 49 -12.42 45.60 0.48
C SER A 49 -13.71 45.39 1.28
N ALA A 50 -14.76 44.84 0.67
CA ALA A 50 -16.03 44.54 1.35
C ALA A 50 -15.81 43.59 2.55
N SER A 51 -14.96 42.57 2.39
CA SER A 51 -14.64 41.64 3.47
C SER A 51 -13.94 42.33 4.64
N LEU A 52 -13.00 43.22 4.38
CA LEU A 52 -12.30 44.00 5.43
C LEU A 52 -13.22 44.97 6.16
N ASP A 53 -14.08 45.69 5.42
CA ASP A 53 -14.98 46.69 6.01
C ASP A 53 -16.08 46.03 6.85
N GLN A 54 -16.59 44.87 6.42
CA GLN A 54 -17.57 44.13 7.21
C GLN A 54 -16.94 43.45 8.45
N ALA A 55 -15.68 42.99 8.35
CA ALA A 55 -14.96 42.46 9.52
C ALA A 55 -14.78 43.54 10.60
N LYS A 56 -14.50 44.81 10.20
CA LYS A 56 -14.46 45.95 11.14
C LYS A 56 -15.80 46.20 11.81
N LYS A 57 -16.94 46.14 11.07
CA LYS A 57 -18.28 46.31 11.59
C LYS A 57 -18.66 45.21 12.58
N LEU A 58 -18.34 43.96 12.28
CA LEU A 58 -18.52 42.82 13.19
C LEU A 58 -17.78 43.01 14.52
N LEU A 59 -16.54 43.48 14.46
CA LEU A 59 -15.76 43.81 15.65
C LEU A 59 -16.34 44.97 16.44
N ALA A 60 -17.11 45.85 15.77
CA ALA A 60 -17.83 46.93 16.40
C ALA A 60 -19.24 46.54 16.95
N GLY A 61 -19.64 45.25 16.82
CA GLY A 61 -20.89 44.73 17.39
C GLY A 61 -22.11 44.79 16.45
N ASP A 62 -21.89 44.95 15.13
CA ASP A 62 -22.99 44.95 14.16
C ASP A 62 -23.27 43.54 13.67
N ASP A 63 -24.26 42.85 14.23
CA ASP A 63 -24.67 41.48 13.89
C ASP A 63 -25.26 41.35 12.47
N THR A 64 -25.67 42.47 11.82
CA THR A 64 -26.23 42.45 10.46
C THR A 64 -25.15 42.46 9.38
N ALA A 65 -23.94 42.84 9.74
CA ALA A 65 -22.79 42.94 8.83
C ALA A 65 -22.52 41.64 8.04
N LEU A 66 -22.72 40.49 8.69
CA LEU A 66 -22.45 39.18 8.06
C LEU A 66 -23.46 38.85 6.94
N ALA A 67 -24.71 39.19 7.10
CA ALA A 67 -25.73 38.97 6.08
C ALA A 67 -25.55 39.89 4.88
N SER A 68 -25.23 41.17 5.11
CA SER A 68 -24.91 42.12 4.08
C SER A 68 -23.66 41.73 3.27
N LEU A 69 -22.62 41.25 3.94
CA LEU A 69 -21.40 40.75 3.28
C LEU A 69 -21.68 39.55 2.35
N LYS A 70 -22.48 38.60 2.81
CA LYS A 70 -22.83 37.42 2.00
C LYS A 70 -23.55 37.81 0.70
N GLU A 71 -24.48 38.75 0.76
CA GLU A 71 -25.21 39.22 -0.42
C GLU A 71 -24.30 39.97 -1.39
N GLU A 72 -23.43 40.86 -0.87
CA GLU A 72 -22.47 41.60 -1.67
C GLU A 72 -21.43 40.66 -2.38
N ILE A 73 -20.84 39.73 -1.64
CA ILE A 73 -19.92 38.75 -2.21
C ILE A 73 -20.63 37.89 -3.26
N ARG A 74 -21.88 37.48 -3.02
CA ARG A 74 -22.65 36.69 -3.98
C ARG A 74 -22.85 37.46 -5.28
N SER A 75 -23.25 38.72 -5.21
CA SER A 75 -23.45 39.58 -6.38
C SER A 75 -22.15 39.75 -7.18
N LEU A 76 -21.04 40.02 -6.50
CA LEU A 76 -19.72 40.19 -7.15
C LEU A 76 -19.21 38.85 -7.73
N SER A 77 -19.44 37.74 -7.05
CA SER A 77 -19.08 36.40 -7.55
C SER A 77 -19.90 36.00 -8.78
N ASP A 78 -21.20 36.31 -8.82
CA ASP A 78 -22.04 36.06 -9.98
C ASP A 78 -21.62 36.94 -11.18
N ARG A 79 -21.22 38.19 -10.93
CA ARG A 79 -20.67 39.05 -11.96
C ARG A 79 -19.33 38.51 -12.50
N ARG A 80 -18.44 38.09 -11.61
CA ARG A 80 -17.15 37.45 -11.98
C ARG A 80 -17.36 36.21 -12.86
N ARG A 81 -18.32 35.33 -12.48
CA ARG A 81 -18.63 34.12 -13.23
C ARG A 81 -19.16 34.44 -14.64
N ARG A 82 -20.04 35.43 -14.78
CA ARG A 82 -20.55 35.84 -16.08
C ARG A 82 -19.44 36.37 -16.98
N LEU A 83 -18.59 37.25 -16.48
CA LEU A 83 -17.46 37.81 -17.24
C LEU A 83 -16.49 36.73 -17.72
N LEU A 84 -16.21 35.70 -16.92
CA LEU A 84 -15.38 34.56 -17.31
C LEU A 84 -16.08 33.73 -18.40
N SER A 85 -17.35 33.44 -18.23
CA SER A 85 -18.15 32.68 -19.22
C SER A 85 -18.25 33.42 -20.55
N ASP A 86 -18.51 34.75 -20.54
CA ASP A 86 -18.59 35.58 -21.73
C ASP A 86 -17.26 35.66 -22.47
N ALA A 87 -16.15 35.57 -21.73
CA ALA A 87 -14.80 35.49 -22.27
C ALA A 87 -14.40 34.09 -22.75
N GLY A 88 -15.27 33.08 -22.58
CA GLY A 88 -15.07 31.69 -23.02
C GLY A 88 -14.15 30.87 -22.10
N PHE A 89 -14.04 31.24 -20.82
CA PHE A 89 -13.33 30.44 -19.83
C PHE A 89 -14.31 29.43 -19.17
N PRO A 90 -13.85 28.20 -18.84
CA PRO A 90 -14.62 27.25 -18.01
C PRO A 90 -14.97 27.86 -16.64
N GLU A 91 -16.03 27.33 -16.00
CA GLU A 91 -16.47 27.80 -14.69
C GLU A 91 -15.41 27.62 -13.60
N ASP A 92 -14.65 26.53 -13.68
CA ASP A 92 -13.59 26.12 -12.74
C ASP A 92 -12.19 26.65 -13.13
N TYR A 93 -12.08 27.48 -14.18
CA TYR A 93 -10.79 27.92 -14.73
C TYR A 93 -9.85 28.58 -13.71
N LEU A 94 -10.41 29.27 -12.74
CA LEU A 94 -9.67 29.97 -11.68
C LEU A 94 -9.59 29.17 -10.39
N GLU A 95 -10.16 27.98 -10.36
CA GLU A 95 -10.10 27.11 -9.18
C GLU A 95 -8.72 26.43 -9.10
N GLN A 96 -8.28 26.25 -7.86
CA GLN A 96 -7.06 25.52 -7.60
C GLN A 96 -7.35 24.02 -7.67
N HIS A 97 -6.69 23.31 -8.60
CA HIS A 97 -6.84 21.87 -8.75
C HIS A 97 -5.77 21.13 -7.95
N PHE A 98 -6.20 20.18 -7.14
CA PHE A 98 -5.34 19.35 -6.33
C PHE A 98 -5.32 17.91 -6.87
N GLU A 99 -4.17 17.22 -6.78
CA GLU A 99 -4.08 15.80 -7.14
C GLU A 99 -4.94 14.95 -6.21
N CYS A 100 -4.96 15.28 -4.91
CA CYS A 100 -5.85 14.67 -3.95
C CYS A 100 -6.90 15.69 -3.46
N PRO A 101 -8.16 15.56 -3.87
CA PRO A 101 -9.22 16.48 -3.47
C PRO A 101 -9.53 16.42 -1.97
N ASP A 102 -9.38 15.26 -1.32
CA ASP A 102 -9.75 15.05 0.07
C ASP A 102 -8.86 15.83 1.04
N CYS A 103 -7.57 15.87 0.80
CA CYS A 103 -6.62 16.60 1.66
C CYS A 103 -6.05 17.86 1.01
N GLN A 104 -6.41 18.15 -0.23
CA GLN A 104 -5.85 19.27 -0.99
C GLN A 104 -4.32 19.27 -0.99
N ASP A 105 -3.75 18.10 -1.23
CA ASP A 105 -2.32 17.83 -1.25
C ASP A 105 -1.57 18.26 0.03
N THR A 106 -2.23 18.23 1.18
CA THR A 106 -1.57 18.40 2.49
C THR A 106 -1.06 17.10 3.07
N GLY A 107 -1.56 15.95 2.58
CA GLY A 107 -1.32 14.63 3.15
C GLY A 107 -2.14 14.31 4.38
N TYR A 108 -2.95 15.26 4.89
CA TYR A 108 -3.74 15.10 6.11
C TYR A 108 -5.15 15.64 5.95
N VAL A 109 -6.11 14.96 6.58
CA VAL A 109 -7.49 15.43 6.77
C VAL A 109 -7.70 15.61 8.27
N GLY A 110 -7.69 16.86 8.74
CA GLY A 110 -7.59 17.18 10.15
C GLY A 110 -6.30 16.65 10.77
N THR A 111 -6.39 15.78 11.77
CA THR A 111 -5.23 15.14 12.44
C THR A 111 -4.88 13.76 11.87
N LYS A 112 -5.69 13.23 10.93
CA LYS A 112 -5.51 11.90 10.36
C LYS A 112 -4.75 11.97 9.04
N LYS A 113 -3.87 10.98 8.80
CA LYS A 113 -3.21 10.81 7.51
C LYS A 113 -4.24 10.54 6.43
N CYS A 114 -4.14 11.25 5.30
CA CYS A 114 -4.98 11.01 4.14
C CYS A 114 -4.59 9.70 3.45
N HIS A 115 -5.53 9.08 2.71
CA HIS A 115 -5.26 7.87 1.93
C HIS A 115 -4.09 8.06 0.94
N CYS A 116 -3.98 9.24 0.31
CA CYS A 116 -2.88 9.54 -0.60
C CYS A 116 -1.51 9.53 0.12
N PHE A 117 -1.45 9.99 1.38
CA PHE A 117 -0.23 9.98 2.17
C PHE A 117 0.13 8.56 2.63
N LEU A 118 -0.87 7.75 2.99
CA LEU A 118 -0.66 6.33 3.29
C LEU A 118 -0.12 5.59 2.07
N LYS A 119 -0.69 5.84 0.88
CA LYS A 119 -0.19 5.29 -0.38
C LYS A 119 1.26 5.70 -0.65
N ALA A 120 1.60 6.97 -0.46
CA ALA A 120 2.97 7.46 -0.66
C ALA A 120 3.97 6.82 0.31
N ILE A 121 3.56 6.55 1.56
CA ILE A 121 4.38 5.79 2.53
C ILE A 121 4.62 4.36 2.01
N ILE A 122 3.58 3.68 1.56
CA ILE A 122 3.66 2.32 1.02
C ILE A 122 4.59 2.31 -0.20
N ASP A 123 4.39 3.21 -1.15
CA ASP A 123 5.21 3.35 -2.35
C ASP A 123 6.70 3.59 -2.02
N LEU A 124 6.99 4.38 -0.97
CA LEU A 124 8.35 4.63 -0.53
C LEU A 124 9.05 3.35 -0.05
N PHE A 125 8.40 2.58 0.84
CA PHE A 125 8.95 1.30 1.32
C PHE A 125 9.07 0.27 0.21
N TYR A 126 8.15 0.28 -0.72
CA TYR A 126 8.08 -0.60 -1.86
C TYR A 126 9.18 -0.37 -2.89
N THR A 127 9.46 0.90 -3.19
CA THR A 127 10.55 1.27 -4.11
C THR A 127 11.92 0.88 -3.53
N GLN A 128 12.08 0.95 -2.21
CA GLN A 128 13.31 0.54 -1.52
C GLN A 128 13.55 -0.98 -1.56
N SER A 129 12.50 -1.80 -1.70
CA SER A 129 12.60 -3.26 -1.75
C SER A 129 12.81 -3.85 -3.16
N ASN A 130 12.96 -3.04 -4.21
CA ASN A 130 13.03 -3.45 -5.63
C ASN A 130 11.86 -4.34 -6.10
N LEU A 131 10.81 -4.49 -5.30
CA LEU A 131 9.67 -5.37 -5.60
C LEU A 131 8.72 -4.78 -6.66
N LYS A 132 8.70 -3.46 -6.85
CA LYS A 132 7.70 -2.79 -7.70
C LYS A 132 7.66 -3.35 -9.13
N GLY A 133 8.79 -3.44 -9.81
CA GLY A 133 8.86 -4.00 -11.16
C GLY A 133 8.53 -5.49 -11.22
N LEU A 134 8.78 -6.22 -10.13
CA LEU A 134 8.50 -7.65 -10.04
C LEU A 134 7.00 -7.92 -9.90
N LEU A 135 6.29 -7.16 -9.07
CA LEU A 135 4.85 -7.33 -8.86
C LEU A 135 4.00 -6.86 -10.06
N GLU A 136 4.53 -5.98 -10.91
CA GLU A 136 3.89 -5.67 -12.20
C GLU A 136 3.84 -6.90 -13.11
N GLN A 137 4.82 -7.81 -12.99
CA GLN A 137 4.91 -9.05 -13.78
C GLN A 137 4.34 -10.28 -13.05
N GLU A 138 4.43 -10.32 -11.72
CA GLU A 138 3.98 -11.41 -10.88
C GLU A 138 2.73 -11.03 -10.09
N ASN A 139 1.58 -11.12 -10.75
CA ASN A 139 0.26 -10.80 -10.20
C ASN A 139 -0.79 -11.82 -10.67
N PHE A 140 -2.01 -11.73 -10.18
CA PHE A 140 -3.08 -12.67 -10.52
C PHE A 140 -3.49 -12.64 -12.00
N GLU A 141 -3.31 -11.53 -12.71
CA GLU A 141 -3.59 -11.44 -14.15
C GLU A 141 -2.65 -12.32 -14.98
N HIS A 142 -1.42 -12.53 -14.48
CA HIS A 142 -0.41 -13.37 -15.11
C HIS A 142 -0.36 -14.81 -14.56
N PHE A 143 -1.29 -15.15 -13.64
CA PHE A 143 -1.36 -16.51 -13.12
C PHE A 143 -1.91 -17.47 -14.18
N ASN A 144 -1.12 -18.44 -14.60
CA ASN A 144 -1.53 -19.40 -15.63
C ASN A 144 -1.65 -20.83 -15.07
N PHE A 145 -2.88 -21.37 -15.12
CA PHE A 145 -3.19 -22.73 -14.69
C PHE A 145 -2.61 -23.81 -15.60
N ASP A 146 -2.21 -23.50 -16.82
CA ASP A 146 -1.68 -24.49 -17.78
C ASP A 146 -0.31 -25.02 -17.38
N TYR A 147 0.39 -24.33 -16.50
CA TYR A 147 1.61 -24.85 -15.89
C TYR A 147 1.38 -25.98 -14.89
N TYR A 148 0.15 -26.24 -14.49
CA TYR A 148 -0.22 -27.25 -13.50
C TYR A 148 -0.88 -28.45 -14.19
N SER A 149 -0.14 -29.57 -14.28
CA SER A 149 -0.59 -30.77 -14.98
C SER A 149 -1.74 -31.46 -14.25
N SER A 150 -2.78 -31.86 -14.98
CA SER A 150 -3.84 -32.75 -14.48
C SER A 150 -3.38 -34.21 -14.35
N ASN A 151 -2.26 -34.58 -14.99
CA ASN A 151 -1.71 -35.94 -14.95
C ASN A 151 -0.83 -36.20 -13.72
N TYR A 152 -0.23 -35.14 -13.15
CA TYR A 152 0.54 -35.26 -11.90
C TYR A 152 -0.41 -35.50 -10.73
N ARG A 153 -0.22 -36.58 -9.98
CA ARG A 153 -0.96 -36.86 -8.75
C ARG A 153 -0.05 -36.74 -7.53
N ASP A 154 -0.45 -35.84 -6.62
CA ASP A 154 0.23 -35.70 -5.35
C ASP A 154 -0.01 -36.93 -4.44
N ARG A 155 1.07 -37.52 -3.95
CA ARG A 155 1.01 -38.78 -3.14
C ARG A 155 0.34 -38.58 -1.78
N LEU A 156 0.35 -37.39 -1.21
CA LEU A 156 -0.19 -37.12 0.10
C LEU A 156 -1.70 -36.80 0.06
N SER A 157 -2.13 -35.98 -0.89
CA SER A 157 -3.52 -35.56 -1.00
C SER A 157 -4.36 -36.38 -1.99
N GLY A 158 -3.71 -37.12 -2.90
CA GLY A 158 -4.36 -37.81 -4.01
C GLY A 158 -4.90 -36.89 -5.11
N GLN A 159 -4.84 -35.58 -4.91
CA GLN A 159 -5.29 -34.56 -5.85
C GLN A 159 -4.27 -34.34 -6.96
N ASN A 160 -4.72 -33.85 -8.12
CA ASN A 160 -3.78 -33.48 -9.17
C ASN A 160 -3.22 -32.06 -8.95
N SER A 161 -2.13 -31.74 -9.68
CA SER A 161 -1.43 -30.45 -9.53
C SER A 161 -2.37 -29.25 -9.81
N ARG A 162 -3.23 -29.36 -10.84
CA ARG A 162 -4.17 -28.30 -11.22
C ARG A 162 -5.27 -28.08 -10.16
N GLU A 163 -5.78 -29.14 -9.54
CA GLU A 163 -6.74 -29.05 -8.43
C GLU A 163 -6.13 -28.34 -7.22
N LEU A 164 -4.88 -28.71 -6.85
CA LEU A 164 -4.17 -28.05 -5.76
C LEU A 164 -3.92 -26.57 -6.03
N ALA A 165 -3.47 -26.23 -7.25
CA ALA A 165 -3.24 -24.85 -7.65
C ALA A 165 -4.54 -24.04 -7.68
N THR A 166 -5.64 -24.61 -8.18
CA THR A 166 -6.94 -23.97 -8.20
C THR A 166 -7.44 -23.68 -6.79
N ARG A 167 -7.29 -24.65 -5.87
CA ARG A 167 -7.64 -24.47 -4.47
C ARG A 167 -6.77 -23.38 -3.81
N ALA A 168 -5.46 -23.42 -4.04
CA ALA A 168 -4.55 -22.41 -3.49
C ALA A 168 -4.91 -21.00 -4.02
N TYR A 169 -5.16 -20.87 -5.30
CA TYR A 169 -5.61 -19.60 -5.92
C TYR A 169 -6.90 -19.07 -5.27
N GLN A 170 -7.92 -19.91 -5.16
CA GLN A 170 -9.21 -19.52 -4.55
C GLN A 170 -9.04 -19.08 -3.10
N GLU A 171 -8.19 -19.79 -2.31
CA GLU A 171 -7.93 -19.42 -0.93
C GLU A 171 -7.11 -18.15 -0.78
N CYS A 172 -6.20 -17.86 -1.74
CA CYS A 172 -5.52 -16.57 -1.81
C CYS A 172 -6.53 -15.44 -2.11
N MET A 173 -7.45 -15.64 -3.04
CA MET A 173 -8.51 -14.67 -3.32
C MET A 173 -9.44 -14.43 -2.13
N ASN A 174 -9.84 -15.51 -1.42
CA ASN A 174 -10.61 -15.41 -0.19
C ASN A 174 -9.86 -14.65 0.91
N PHE A 175 -8.55 -14.90 1.05
CA PHE A 175 -7.69 -14.19 1.99
C PHE A 175 -7.68 -12.68 1.72
N ILE A 176 -7.55 -12.27 0.45
CA ILE A 176 -7.56 -10.86 0.06
C ILE A 176 -8.94 -10.25 0.31
N HIS A 177 -10.00 -10.92 -0.10
CA HIS A 177 -11.37 -10.41 0.07
C HIS A 177 -11.74 -10.17 1.55
N ASN A 178 -11.27 -11.05 2.43
CA ASN A 178 -11.56 -10.99 3.86
C ASN A 178 -10.43 -10.35 4.69
N PHE A 179 -9.46 -9.67 4.05
CA PHE A 179 -8.25 -9.18 4.71
C PHE A 179 -8.55 -8.27 5.90
N ASP A 180 -9.50 -7.34 5.74
CA ASP A 180 -9.89 -6.37 6.78
C ASP A 180 -10.72 -6.97 7.91
N THR A 181 -11.35 -8.11 7.67
CA THR A 181 -12.35 -8.67 8.60
C THR A 181 -11.82 -9.86 9.39
N GLU A 182 -11.10 -10.77 8.72
CA GLU A 182 -10.68 -12.03 9.32
C GLU A 182 -9.25 -12.02 9.86
N HIS A 183 -8.38 -11.13 9.35
CA HIS A 183 -6.95 -11.07 9.70
C HIS A 183 -6.29 -12.46 9.64
N GLY A 184 -6.55 -13.18 8.55
CA GLY A 184 -6.10 -14.54 8.35
C GLY A 184 -4.60 -14.68 8.15
N ASN A 185 -4.09 -15.92 8.21
CA ASN A 185 -2.70 -16.24 7.91
C ASN A 185 -2.64 -17.40 6.92
N LEU A 186 -1.61 -17.42 6.06
CA LEU A 186 -1.41 -18.48 5.07
C LEU A 186 -0.04 -19.14 5.22
N LEU A 187 -0.02 -20.47 5.08
CA LEU A 187 1.20 -21.23 4.85
C LEU A 187 1.14 -21.87 3.47
N LEU A 188 2.02 -21.43 2.56
CA LEU A 188 2.21 -22.03 1.24
C LEU A 188 3.38 -23.00 1.30
N PHE A 189 3.13 -24.30 1.10
CA PHE A 189 4.19 -25.30 1.18
C PHE A 189 4.19 -26.27 0.00
N GLY A 190 5.36 -26.82 -0.31
CA GLY A 190 5.57 -27.77 -1.40
C GLY A 190 6.91 -27.56 -2.08
N ASN A 191 7.20 -28.34 -3.11
CA ASN A 191 8.50 -28.37 -3.79
C ASN A 191 8.91 -27.00 -4.36
N THR A 192 10.19 -26.86 -4.71
CA THR A 192 10.72 -25.66 -5.37
C THR A 192 10.10 -25.50 -6.77
N GLY A 193 9.90 -24.25 -7.20
CA GLY A 193 9.49 -23.91 -8.57
C GLY A 193 8.00 -24.12 -8.88
N ILE A 194 7.15 -24.42 -7.91
CA ILE A 194 5.71 -24.68 -8.10
C ILE A 194 4.81 -23.45 -7.93
N GLY A 195 5.37 -22.23 -7.83
CA GLY A 195 4.60 -20.99 -7.81
C GLY A 195 4.22 -20.43 -6.43
N LYS A 196 4.82 -20.89 -5.31
CA LYS A 196 4.59 -20.34 -3.96
C LYS A 196 4.92 -18.86 -3.88
N THR A 197 6.14 -18.48 -4.22
CA THR A 197 6.62 -17.09 -4.29
C THR A 197 5.74 -16.24 -5.19
N PHE A 198 5.35 -16.78 -6.36
CA PHE A 198 4.45 -16.08 -7.28
C PHE A 198 3.09 -15.75 -6.63
N LEU A 199 2.46 -16.70 -5.93
CA LEU A 199 1.21 -16.44 -5.21
C LEU A 199 1.41 -15.44 -4.06
N SER A 200 2.54 -15.50 -3.35
CA SER A 200 2.88 -14.50 -2.33
C SER A 200 2.99 -13.10 -2.92
N HIS A 201 3.60 -12.94 -4.10
CA HIS A 201 3.67 -11.69 -4.84
C HIS A 201 2.28 -11.21 -5.29
N CYS A 202 1.45 -12.11 -5.84
CA CYS A 202 0.08 -11.77 -6.21
C CYS A 202 -0.71 -11.17 -5.02
N ILE A 203 -0.63 -11.82 -3.84
CA ILE A 203 -1.31 -11.32 -2.64
C ILE A 203 -0.71 -10.00 -2.19
N ALA A 204 0.63 -9.88 -2.19
CA ALA A 204 1.30 -8.63 -1.81
C ALA A 204 0.79 -7.45 -2.63
N LYS A 205 0.68 -7.62 -3.96
CA LYS A 205 0.17 -6.58 -4.86
C LYS A 205 -1.24 -6.14 -4.49
N GLU A 206 -2.18 -7.07 -4.41
CA GLU A 206 -3.59 -6.76 -4.12
C GLU A 206 -3.79 -6.08 -2.75
N VAL A 207 -3.08 -6.56 -1.73
CA VAL A 207 -3.14 -5.99 -0.37
C VAL A 207 -2.56 -4.58 -0.35
N MET A 208 -1.50 -4.31 -1.13
CA MET A 208 -0.92 -2.98 -1.27
C MET A 208 -1.82 -2.03 -2.06
N ASP A 209 -2.42 -2.50 -3.14
CA ASP A 209 -3.38 -1.72 -3.94
C ASP A 209 -4.62 -1.35 -3.10
N SER A 210 -4.94 -2.15 -2.09
CA SER A 210 -5.95 -1.86 -1.06
C SER A 210 -5.46 -0.95 0.08
N LEU A 211 -4.30 -0.29 -0.09
CA LEU A 211 -3.69 0.68 0.84
C LEU A 211 -3.23 0.10 2.19
N HIS A 212 -2.95 -1.20 2.25
CA HIS A 212 -2.36 -1.84 3.42
C HIS A 212 -0.84 -1.90 3.34
N SER A 213 -0.21 -1.86 4.49
CA SER A 213 1.23 -1.99 4.60
C SER A 213 1.65 -3.45 4.47
N VAL A 214 2.49 -3.74 3.47
CA VAL A 214 3.06 -5.06 3.24
C VAL A 214 4.57 -5.01 3.45
N LEU A 215 5.10 -5.97 4.17
CA LEU A 215 6.54 -6.20 4.29
C LEU A 215 6.85 -7.59 3.74
N TYR A 216 7.64 -7.62 2.67
CA TYR A 216 8.10 -8.85 2.04
C TYR A 216 9.58 -9.06 2.36
N LEU A 217 9.91 -10.19 2.97
CA LEU A 217 11.27 -10.58 3.32
C LEU A 217 11.49 -12.05 2.98
N THR A 218 12.65 -12.37 2.49
CA THR A 218 13.15 -13.75 2.53
C THR A 218 13.40 -14.18 3.97
N ALA A 219 13.38 -15.48 4.26
CA ALA A 219 13.67 -15.96 5.60
C ALA A 219 15.03 -15.47 6.13
N SER A 220 16.05 -15.42 5.26
CA SER A 220 17.36 -14.89 5.63
C SER A 220 17.29 -13.43 6.05
N GLU A 221 16.68 -12.55 5.24
CA GLU A 221 16.52 -11.12 5.55
C GLU A 221 15.71 -10.90 6.83
N PHE A 222 14.65 -11.70 7.03
CA PHE A 222 13.83 -11.64 8.23
C PHE A 222 14.65 -11.93 9.49
N PHE A 223 15.43 -13.02 9.50
CA PHE A 223 16.23 -13.38 10.68
C PHE A 223 17.45 -12.48 10.88
N ASP A 224 18.05 -11.99 9.80
CA ASP A 224 19.13 -11.00 9.87
C ASP A 224 18.64 -9.69 10.53
N ALA A 225 17.46 -9.20 10.17
CA ALA A 225 16.86 -8.04 10.79
C ALA A 225 16.61 -8.22 12.30
N LEU A 226 16.13 -9.39 12.72
CA LEU A 226 15.92 -9.72 14.13
C LEU A 226 17.25 -9.82 14.90
N LEU A 227 18.28 -10.40 14.27
CA LEU A 227 19.60 -10.55 14.88
C LEU A 227 20.30 -9.20 15.02
N GLU A 228 20.26 -8.34 14.01
CA GLU A 228 20.84 -7.00 14.06
C GLU A 228 20.21 -6.15 15.18
N LYS A 229 18.89 -6.24 15.35
CA LYS A 229 18.18 -5.59 16.45
C LYS A 229 18.63 -6.12 17.80
N ALA A 230 18.77 -7.45 17.96
CA ALA A 230 19.23 -8.07 19.19
C ALA A 230 20.66 -7.64 19.56
N LEU A 231 21.49 -7.32 18.56
CA LEU A 231 22.86 -6.86 18.73
C LEU A 231 23.01 -5.32 18.83
N ASN A 232 21.88 -4.56 18.77
CA ASN A 232 21.85 -3.09 18.80
C ASN A 232 22.78 -2.42 17.79
N ARG A 233 22.85 -2.91 16.54
CA ARG A 233 23.90 -2.50 15.58
C ARG A 233 23.67 -1.16 14.91
N ASN A 234 22.41 -0.76 14.64
CA ASN A 234 22.10 0.53 14.01
C ASN A 234 20.62 0.92 14.15
N ASP A 235 20.30 2.18 13.82
CA ASP A 235 18.91 2.69 13.86
C ASP A 235 18.03 2.08 12.77
N GLU A 236 18.59 1.67 11.62
CA GLU A 236 17.84 1.05 10.52
C GLU A 236 17.30 -0.34 10.90
N SER A 237 18.09 -1.14 11.63
CA SER A 237 17.65 -2.44 12.13
C SER A 237 16.52 -2.30 13.15
N CYS A 238 16.52 -1.23 13.95
CA CYS A 238 15.40 -0.91 14.84
C CYS A 238 14.11 -0.65 14.06
N LEU A 239 14.20 0.09 12.95
CA LEU A 239 13.03 0.40 12.10
C LEU A 239 12.47 -0.84 11.40
N LEU A 240 13.34 -1.67 10.83
CA LEU A 240 12.90 -2.89 10.16
C LEU A 240 12.25 -3.87 11.16
N TYR A 241 12.81 -4.00 12.36
CA TYR A 241 12.21 -4.77 13.44
C TYR A 241 10.80 -4.26 13.80
N GLU A 242 10.62 -2.95 13.96
CA GLU A 242 9.30 -2.36 14.22
C GLU A 242 8.33 -2.62 13.07
N GLN A 243 8.79 -2.55 11.82
CA GLN A 243 7.97 -2.85 10.65
C GLN A 243 7.52 -4.31 10.61
N ILE A 244 8.39 -5.27 10.97
CA ILE A 244 8.03 -6.70 11.09
C ILE A 244 6.83 -6.89 12.02
N HIS A 245 6.73 -6.13 13.10
CA HIS A 245 5.64 -6.24 14.07
C HIS A 245 4.41 -5.40 13.71
N LEU A 246 4.58 -4.25 13.04
CA LEU A 246 3.51 -3.27 12.83
C LEU A 246 2.84 -3.34 11.46
N CYS A 247 3.50 -3.90 10.42
CA CYS A 247 2.89 -4.01 9.10
C CYS A 247 1.60 -4.85 9.13
N ASP A 248 0.67 -4.54 8.23
CA ASP A 248 -0.61 -5.24 8.16
C ASP A 248 -0.42 -6.67 7.63
N LEU A 249 0.45 -6.83 6.62
CA LEU A 249 0.84 -8.13 6.09
C LEU A 249 2.36 -8.28 6.13
N LEU A 250 2.83 -9.34 6.79
CA LEU A 250 4.21 -9.82 6.71
C LEU A 250 4.27 -11.05 5.80
N ILE A 251 5.18 -11.05 4.84
CA ILE A 251 5.46 -12.22 3.99
C ILE A 251 6.88 -12.68 4.30
N ILE A 252 7.01 -13.92 4.76
CA ILE A 252 8.29 -14.61 4.98
C ILE A 252 8.43 -15.65 3.88
N ASP A 253 9.28 -15.37 2.89
CA ASP A 253 9.46 -16.25 1.74
C ASP A 253 10.63 -17.21 1.95
N ASP A 254 10.46 -18.43 1.45
CA ASP A 254 11.45 -19.52 1.50
C ASP A 254 11.94 -19.87 2.93
N LEU A 255 11.02 -19.94 3.92
CA LEU A 255 11.33 -20.42 5.26
C LEU A 255 11.97 -21.81 5.22
N GLY A 256 13.08 -21.99 5.92
CA GLY A 256 13.88 -23.22 5.93
C GLY A 256 15.17 -23.14 5.12
N THR A 257 15.48 -21.99 4.51
CA THR A 257 16.75 -21.75 3.80
C THR A 257 17.81 -21.12 4.72
N GLU A 258 17.42 -20.58 5.83
CA GLU A 258 18.29 -19.97 6.85
C GLU A 258 19.00 -21.06 7.71
N ARG A 259 20.05 -20.64 8.42
CA ARG A 259 20.72 -21.52 9.38
C ARG A 259 19.85 -21.74 10.61
N ASN A 260 19.47 -22.96 10.87
CA ASN A 260 18.70 -23.32 12.06
C ASN A 260 19.55 -23.18 13.32
N THR A 261 19.22 -22.19 14.17
CA THR A 261 19.85 -21.92 15.46
C THR A 261 18.78 -21.71 16.52
N ASP A 262 19.11 -21.87 17.79
CA ASP A 262 18.17 -21.61 18.90
C ASP A 262 17.57 -20.21 18.83
N PHE A 263 18.35 -19.23 18.37
CA PHE A 263 17.88 -17.87 18.15
C PHE A 263 16.78 -17.82 17.09
N VAL A 264 17.01 -18.40 15.91
CA VAL A 264 16.05 -18.47 14.79
C VAL A 264 14.74 -19.10 15.24
N VAL A 265 14.83 -20.25 15.90
CA VAL A 265 13.68 -21.00 16.41
C VAL A 265 12.86 -20.18 17.40
N SER A 266 13.54 -19.52 18.36
CA SER A 266 12.86 -18.72 19.38
C SER A 266 12.24 -17.44 18.80
N GLN A 267 12.93 -16.75 17.89
CA GLN A 267 12.46 -15.51 17.29
C GLN A 267 11.28 -15.72 16.36
N LEU A 268 11.28 -16.80 15.57
CA LEU A 268 10.12 -17.15 14.75
C LEU A 268 8.86 -17.33 15.61
N PHE A 269 8.98 -18.10 16.70
CA PHE A 269 7.85 -18.32 17.62
C PHE A 269 7.34 -16.99 18.20
N VAL A 270 8.25 -16.13 18.70
CA VAL A 270 7.90 -14.84 19.30
C VAL A 270 7.18 -13.96 18.29
N CYS A 271 7.74 -13.81 17.09
CA CYS A 271 7.17 -12.98 16.05
C CYS A 271 5.77 -13.46 15.61
N LEU A 272 5.62 -14.76 15.29
CA LEU A 272 4.32 -15.30 14.86
C LEU A 272 3.27 -15.18 15.96
N ASN A 273 3.63 -15.47 17.22
CA ASN A 273 2.71 -15.35 18.35
C ASN A 273 2.28 -13.89 18.59
N ASP A 274 3.22 -12.96 18.53
CA ASP A 274 2.92 -11.53 18.69
C ASP A 274 1.99 -11.02 17.58
N ARG A 275 2.25 -11.36 16.32
CA ARG A 275 1.40 -10.97 15.19
C ARG A 275 -0.01 -11.56 15.28
N ILE A 276 -0.15 -12.82 15.68
CA ILE A 276 -1.46 -13.47 15.92
C ILE A 276 -2.23 -12.72 17.01
N LEU A 277 -1.58 -12.40 18.14
CA LEU A 277 -2.22 -11.67 19.24
C LEU A 277 -2.67 -10.25 18.85
N ASN A 278 -1.88 -9.60 18.00
CA ASN A 278 -2.18 -8.24 17.50
C ASN A 278 -3.05 -8.23 16.23
N ARG A 279 -3.60 -9.37 15.81
CA ARG A 279 -4.43 -9.52 14.61
C ARG A 279 -3.76 -9.00 13.36
N LYS A 280 -2.47 -9.28 13.18
CA LYS A 280 -1.68 -8.93 12.00
C LYS A 280 -1.48 -10.16 11.13
N SER A 281 -1.76 -10.03 9.84
CA SER A 281 -1.70 -11.14 8.88
C SER A 281 -0.26 -11.51 8.52
N THR A 282 0.00 -12.81 8.40
CA THR A 282 1.30 -13.33 8.01
C THR A 282 1.16 -14.42 6.94
N ILE A 283 1.98 -14.34 5.90
CA ILE A 283 2.13 -15.40 4.89
C ILE A 283 3.53 -15.99 5.03
N ILE A 284 3.60 -17.31 5.03
CA ILE A 284 4.86 -18.04 5.02
C ILE A 284 4.88 -18.92 3.77
N SER A 285 5.93 -18.83 2.99
CA SER A 285 6.23 -19.84 1.97
C SER A 285 7.38 -20.72 2.42
N THR A 286 7.35 -22.01 2.08
CA THR A 286 8.39 -22.95 2.45
C THR A 286 8.46 -24.15 1.52
N ASN A 287 9.67 -24.70 1.36
CA ASN A 287 9.87 -26.00 0.72
C ASN A 287 9.81 -27.17 1.71
N LEU A 288 9.76 -26.88 3.00
CA LEU A 288 9.71 -27.90 4.04
C LEU A 288 8.33 -28.57 4.08
N THR A 289 8.34 -29.84 4.43
CA THR A 289 7.12 -30.57 4.82
C THR A 289 6.64 -30.12 6.20
N LEU A 290 5.38 -30.41 6.53
CA LEU A 290 4.83 -30.08 7.85
C LEU A 290 5.60 -30.76 9.00
N GLU A 291 6.14 -31.97 8.76
CA GLU A 291 6.96 -32.68 9.73
C GLU A 291 8.33 -32.02 9.91
N GLU A 292 8.95 -31.56 8.82
CA GLU A 292 10.20 -30.81 8.88
C GLU A 292 10.03 -29.46 9.58
N ILE A 293 8.90 -28.76 9.37
CA ILE A 293 8.58 -27.52 10.12
C ILE A 293 8.53 -27.83 11.63
N LYS A 294 7.83 -28.91 12.02
CA LYS A 294 7.75 -29.33 13.42
C LYS A 294 9.13 -29.63 14.00
N THR A 295 9.98 -30.29 13.24
CA THR A 295 11.33 -30.71 13.67
C THR A 295 12.27 -29.51 13.77
N ASN A 296 12.23 -28.61 12.77
CA ASN A 296 13.16 -27.48 12.66
C ASN A 296 12.80 -26.33 13.59
N TYR A 297 11.48 -26.06 13.81
CA TYR A 297 11.01 -24.88 14.55
C TYR A 297 10.20 -25.19 15.81
N THR A 298 10.26 -26.39 16.33
CA THR A 298 9.58 -26.88 17.53
C THR A 298 8.07 -27.12 17.38
N GLU A 299 7.55 -28.00 18.26
CA GLU A 299 6.11 -28.26 18.36
C GLU A 299 5.28 -27.02 18.68
N ARG A 300 5.83 -26.05 19.43
CA ARG A 300 5.12 -24.82 19.79
C ARG A 300 4.84 -23.94 18.56
N THR A 301 5.85 -23.73 17.73
CA THR A 301 5.71 -22.98 16.47
C THR A 301 4.75 -23.71 15.52
N PHE A 302 4.92 -25.02 15.36
CA PHE A 302 4.03 -25.83 14.54
C PHE A 302 2.58 -25.77 15.01
N SER A 303 2.33 -25.83 16.33
CA SER A 303 0.98 -25.69 16.91
C SER A 303 0.36 -24.33 16.59
N ARG A 304 1.13 -23.22 16.63
CA ARG A 304 0.64 -21.90 16.23
C ARG A 304 0.27 -21.86 14.75
N ILE A 305 1.12 -22.39 13.90
CA ILE A 305 0.85 -22.49 12.46
C ILE A 305 -0.39 -23.35 12.20
N SER A 306 -0.49 -24.54 12.76
CA SER A 306 -1.61 -25.46 12.53
C SER A 306 -2.96 -24.89 12.98
N ASN A 307 -2.99 -24.08 14.03
CA ASN A 307 -4.22 -23.53 14.60
C ASN A 307 -4.65 -22.19 13.98
N HIS A 308 -3.70 -21.40 13.45
CA HIS A 308 -3.99 -20.03 13.03
C HIS A 308 -3.71 -19.76 11.55
N TYR A 309 -3.11 -20.71 10.82
CA TYR A 309 -2.80 -20.55 9.40
C TYR A 309 -3.66 -21.48 8.55
N LYS A 310 -4.15 -20.98 7.45
CA LYS A 310 -4.68 -21.83 6.39
C LYS A 310 -3.51 -22.43 5.63
N ILE A 311 -3.42 -23.75 5.66
CA ILE A 311 -2.31 -24.51 5.10
C ILE A 311 -2.64 -24.88 3.66
N LEU A 312 -1.88 -24.36 2.71
CA LEU A 312 -2.09 -24.53 1.28
C LEU A 312 -0.92 -25.31 0.69
N ARG A 313 -1.23 -26.52 0.24
CA ARG A 313 -0.28 -27.37 -0.46
C ARG A 313 -0.27 -27.06 -1.93
N LEU A 314 0.91 -26.85 -2.48
CA LEU A 314 1.17 -26.84 -3.92
C LEU A 314 2.03 -28.07 -4.26
N ALA A 315 1.75 -28.71 -5.39
CA ALA A 315 2.53 -29.85 -5.88
C ALA A 315 2.50 -29.87 -7.42
N GLY A 316 3.55 -30.36 -8.02
CA GLY A 316 3.68 -30.40 -9.48
C GLY A 316 5.14 -30.36 -9.91
N ASP A 317 5.32 -30.17 -11.21
CA ASP A 317 6.63 -30.00 -11.82
C ASP A 317 7.11 -28.54 -11.68
N ASP A 318 8.42 -28.31 -11.78
CA ASP A 318 8.99 -26.96 -11.72
C ASP A 318 8.52 -26.13 -12.93
N ILE A 319 7.71 -25.09 -12.65
CA ILE A 319 7.11 -24.19 -13.66
C ILE A 319 8.18 -23.48 -14.48
N ARG A 320 9.36 -23.21 -13.91
CA ARG A 320 10.47 -22.56 -14.61
C ARG A 320 11.02 -23.45 -15.72
N ILE A 321 11.01 -24.77 -15.51
CA ILE A 321 11.38 -25.75 -16.51
C ILE A 321 10.28 -25.87 -17.58
N GLN A 322 9.02 -25.91 -17.16
CA GLN A 322 7.90 -26.00 -18.09
C GLN A 322 7.80 -24.78 -19.01
N LYS A 323 7.98 -23.57 -18.50
CA LYS A 323 8.06 -22.36 -19.33
C LYS A 323 9.12 -22.46 -20.42
N LYS A 324 10.31 -23.02 -20.11
CA LYS A 324 11.40 -23.20 -21.09
C LYS A 324 11.06 -24.26 -22.15
N LEU A 325 10.30 -25.28 -21.81
CA LEU A 325 9.88 -26.32 -22.75
C LEU A 325 8.79 -25.82 -23.69
N MET A 326 7.77 -25.14 -23.19
CA MET A 326 6.70 -24.56 -24.02
C MET A 326 7.25 -23.52 -25.01
N TYR A 327 8.20 -22.68 -24.60
CA TYR A 327 8.88 -21.73 -25.51
C TYR A 327 9.65 -22.39 -26.65
N ARG A 328 10.09 -23.66 -26.49
CA ARG A 328 10.79 -24.41 -27.53
C ARG A 328 9.87 -25.13 -28.50
N GLU A 329 8.62 -25.34 -28.15
CA GLU A 329 7.60 -25.97 -29.02
C GLU A 329 6.89 -24.93 -29.91
N GLU A 330 6.94 -23.64 -29.56
CA GLU A 330 6.38 -22.54 -30.36
C GLU A 330 7.37 -21.90 -31.34
N HIS A 331 8.66 -22.27 -31.29
CA HIS A 331 9.72 -21.74 -32.18
C HIS A 331 10.56 -22.88 -32.77
#